data_a4cc7d530f4a2004ad704d450604f19d
#
_entry.id   a4cc7d530f4a2004ad704d450604f19d
#
_cell.length_a   1.000
_cell.length_b   1.000
_cell.length_c   1.000
_cell.angle_alpha   90.00
_cell.angle_beta   90.00
_cell.angle_gamma   90.00
#
_symmetry.space_group_name_H-M   'P 1'
#
loop_
_entity.id
_entity.type
_entity.pdbx_description
1 polymer ?
#
loop_
_entity_poly.entity_id
_entity_poly.type
_entity_poly.pdbx_seq_one_letter_code
_entity_poly.pdbx_strand_id
1 'polypeptide(L)'
;MSGPQDIELYQQLLQKDKSALESLYDRYHKLIYSFSFRMTKDTTLAEEVVQEVFIKLWNSHSPYSEEKGKFSSWLLTMTRNTALDHLRKQSSKPAVEFEERDSLNETAETPSDLLEEKEKNLLVRRSVQKLKKEQRHIIELFYFQGLTHEKISDRTGLPLGTVKGRIRLALKHLKSHLHEEGGKANG
;
A
#
# COMPACT_ATOMS: atom_id res chain seq x y z
N MET A 1 8.37 -5.02 9.37
CA MET A 1 8.36 -4.49 10.76
C MET A 1 8.98 -3.12 10.72
N SER A 2 8.27 -2.04 11.09
CA SER A 2 8.94 -0.75 11.32
C SER A 2 9.68 -0.89 12.64
N GLY A 3 10.98 -0.99 12.58
CA GLY A 3 11.83 -1.01 13.78
C GLY A 3 12.31 0.39 14.14
N PRO A 4 12.94 0.56 15.31
CA PRO A 4 13.67 1.77 15.66
C PRO A 4 14.58 2.26 14.53
N GLN A 5 15.13 1.34 13.76
CA GLN A 5 16.00 1.57 12.62
C GLN A 5 15.36 2.37 11.46
N ASP A 6 14.04 2.27 11.22
CA ASP A 6 13.37 3.08 10.16
C ASP A 6 13.29 4.55 10.56
N ILE A 7 13.13 4.82 11.85
CA ILE A 7 13.07 6.18 12.40
C ILE A 7 14.45 6.83 12.31
N GLU A 8 15.48 6.11 12.69
CA GLU A 8 16.87 6.56 12.59
C GLU A 8 17.26 6.87 11.15
N LEU A 9 16.97 5.96 10.21
CA LEU A 9 17.21 6.17 8.78
C LEU A 9 16.44 7.39 8.25
N TYR A 10 15.21 7.58 8.69
CA TYR A 10 14.42 8.76 8.29
C TYR A 10 15.02 10.06 8.85
N GLN A 11 15.50 10.07 10.09
CA GLN A 11 16.18 11.23 10.67
C GLN A 11 17.48 11.57 9.94
N GLN A 12 18.29 10.57 9.57
CA GLN A 12 19.48 10.74 8.75
C GLN A 12 19.14 11.26 7.35
N LEU A 13 18.04 10.77 6.76
CA LEU A 13 17.53 11.25 5.48
C LEU A 13 17.16 12.74 5.51
N LEU A 14 16.57 13.22 6.62
CA LEU A 14 16.30 14.65 6.81
C LEU A 14 17.55 15.51 6.80
N GLN A 15 18.69 14.95 7.20
CA GLN A 15 20.02 15.57 7.15
C GLN A 15 20.69 15.38 5.77
N LYS A 16 19.96 14.86 4.76
CA LYS A 16 20.46 14.62 3.40
C LYS A 16 21.55 13.54 3.32
N ASP A 17 21.54 12.59 4.25
CA ASP A 17 22.41 11.42 4.17
C ASP A 17 21.95 10.48 3.04
N LYS A 18 22.82 10.32 2.04
CA LYS A 18 22.56 9.46 0.88
C LYS A 18 22.54 7.98 1.26
N SER A 19 23.33 7.55 2.21
CA SER A 19 23.40 6.15 2.64
C SER A 19 22.10 5.73 3.35
N ALA A 20 21.44 6.65 4.05
CA ALA A 20 20.12 6.44 4.62
C ALA A 20 19.06 6.27 3.54
N LEU A 21 19.13 7.05 2.45
CA LEU A 21 18.24 6.88 1.30
C LEU A 21 18.43 5.51 0.63
N GLU A 22 19.67 5.10 0.39
CA GLU A 22 20.00 3.78 -0.18
C GLU A 22 19.45 2.65 0.70
N SER A 23 19.65 2.73 2.02
CA SER A 23 19.14 1.73 2.96
C SER A 23 17.61 1.65 2.98
N LEU A 24 16.91 2.80 2.87
CA LEU A 24 15.45 2.84 2.76
C LEU A 24 14.99 2.32 1.40
N TYR A 25 15.75 2.60 0.32
CA TYR A 25 15.45 2.07 -1.00
C TYR A 25 15.54 0.54 -1.01
N ASP A 26 16.64 -0.03 -0.57
CA ASP A 26 16.85 -1.49 -0.53
C ASP A 26 15.77 -2.20 0.29
N ARG A 27 15.32 -1.55 1.37
CA ARG A 27 14.30 -2.11 2.25
C ARG A 27 12.88 -2.04 1.70
N TYR A 28 12.55 -0.96 0.98
CA TYR A 28 11.16 -0.65 0.65
C TYR A 28 10.81 -0.64 -0.83
N HIS A 29 11.79 -0.61 -1.76
CA HIS A 29 11.49 -0.48 -3.20
C HIS A 29 10.59 -1.61 -3.72
N LYS A 30 10.84 -2.86 -3.31
CA LYS A 30 10.02 -4.01 -3.72
C LYS A 30 8.58 -3.91 -3.20
N LEU A 31 8.41 -3.47 -1.95
CA LEU A 31 7.10 -3.28 -1.35
C LEU A 31 6.33 -2.16 -2.07
N ILE A 32 6.99 -1.02 -2.33
CA ILE A 32 6.40 0.11 -3.04
C ILE A 32 6.06 -0.30 -4.47
N TYR A 33 6.97 -0.97 -5.18
CA TYR A 33 6.73 -1.46 -6.54
C TYR A 33 5.53 -2.41 -6.60
N SER A 34 5.51 -3.46 -5.77
CA SER A 34 4.42 -4.44 -5.75
C SER A 34 3.07 -3.79 -5.44
N PHE A 35 3.04 -2.81 -4.51
CA PHE A 35 1.84 -2.07 -4.20
C PHE A 35 1.39 -1.18 -5.35
N SER A 36 2.33 -0.45 -5.98
CA SER A 36 2.08 0.42 -7.13
C SER A 36 1.58 -0.37 -8.33
N PHE A 37 2.23 -1.48 -8.66
CA PHE A 37 1.82 -2.35 -9.75
C PHE A 37 0.41 -2.91 -9.53
N ARG A 38 0.05 -3.26 -8.30
CA ARG A 38 -1.29 -3.73 -7.97
C ARG A 38 -2.36 -2.66 -8.20
N MET A 39 -2.01 -1.38 -8.01
CA MET A 39 -2.91 -0.25 -8.27
C MET A 39 -2.99 0.12 -9.75
N THR A 40 -1.85 0.19 -10.41
CA THR A 40 -1.73 0.72 -11.78
C THR A 40 -1.97 -0.34 -12.85
N LYS A 41 -1.65 -1.62 -12.55
CA LYS A 41 -1.60 -2.73 -13.51
C LYS A 41 -0.66 -2.47 -14.70
N ASP A 42 0.30 -1.58 -14.51
CA ASP A 42 1.25 -1.13 -15.51
C ASP A 42 2.65 -1.05 -14.88
N THR A 43 3.62 -1.76 -15.48
CA THR A 43 4.99 -1.85 -14.98
C THR A 43 5.70 -0.51 -15.02
N THR A 44 5.54 0.24 -16.11
CA THR A 44 6.17 1.56 -16.29
C THR A 44 5.65 2.55 -15.28
N LEU A 45 4.32 2.62 -15.10
CA LEU A 45 3.72 3.48 -14.08
C LEU A 45 4.13 3.07 -12.66
N ALA A 46 4.26 1.77 -12.40
CA ALA A 46 4.71 1.31 -11.09
C ALA A 46 6.14 1.75 -10.79
N GLU A 47 7.04 1.69 -11.77
CA GLU A 47 8.42 2.19 -11.64
C GLU A 47 8.46 3.72 -11.46
N GLU A 48 7.68 4.46 -12.21
CA GLU A 48 7.56 5.92 -12.05
C GLU A 48 7.09 6.30 -10.64
N VAL A 49 6.11 5.57 -10.11
CA VAL A 49 5.63 5.77 -8.72
C VAL A 49 6.73 5.49 -7.71
N VAL A 50 7.50 4.41 -7.88
CA VAL A 50 8.66 4.12 -7.00
C VAL A 50 9.63 5.29 -7.00
N GLN A 51 10.05 5.74 -8.17
CA GLN A 51 10.99 6.85 -8.30
C GLN A 51 10.45 8.12 -7.63
N GLU A 52 9.20 8.50 -7.93
CA GLU A 52 8.59 9.71 -7.36
C GLU A 52 8.44 9.63 -5.84
N VAL A 53 8.13 8.47 -5.27
CA VAL A 53 8.06 8.28 -3.81
C VAL A 53 9.41 8.52 -3.16
N PHE A 54 10.52 7.99 -3.72
CA PHE A 54 11.85 8.22 -3.16
C PHE A 54 12.33 9.66 -3.37
N ILE A 55 11.95 10.33 -4.47
CA ILE A 55 12.17 11.76 -4.67
C ILE A 55 11.42 12.58 -3.61
N LYS A 56 10.16 12.24 -3.32
CA LYS A 56 9.35 12.90 -2.28
C LYS A 56 9.96 12.69 -0.89
N LEU A 57 10.45 11.49 -0.61
CA LEU A 57 11.20 11.19 0.63
C LEU A 57 12.43 12.08 0.75
N TRP A 58 13.26 12.13 -0.28
CA TRP A 58 14.49 12.95 -0.30
C TRP A 58 14.21 14.42 -0.11
N ASN A 59 13.15 14.93 -0.75
CA ASN A 59 12.77 16.33 -0.65
C ASN A 59 11.98 16.68 0.61
N SER A 60 11.65 15.67 1.45
CA SER A 60 10.94 15.87 2.73
C SER A 60 9.62 16.64 2.60
N HIS A 61 8.89 16.44 1.48
CA HIS A 61 7.66 17.15 1.17
C HIS A 61 6.52 16.88 2.17
N SER A 62 6.59 15.78 2.93
CA SER A 62 5.56 15.38 3.88
C SER A 62 6.21 14.77 5.11
N PRO A 63 6.30 15.47 6.23
CA PRO A 63 7.00 14.96 7.40
C PRO A 63 6.31 13.73 7.98
N TYR A 64 7.10 12.69 8.26
CA TYR A 64 6.66 11.55 9.05
C TYR A 64 6.63 11.92 10.54
N SER A 65 5.61 11.43 11.25
CA SER A 65 5.52 11.52 12.70
C SER A 65 5.17 10.16 13.28
N GLU A 66 5.98 9.68 14.20
CA GLU A 66 5.81 8.40 14.89
C GLU A 66 4.48 8.32 15.65
N GLU A 67 4.01 9.43 16.20
CA GLU A 67 2.73 9.54 16.89
C GLU A 67 1.53 9.18 16.00
N LYS A 68 1.65 9.40 14.68
CA LYS A 68 0.60 9.13 13.70
C LYS A 68 0.62 7.70 13.17
N GLY A 69 1.64 6.91 13.51
CA GLY A 69 1.74 5.50 13.14
C GLY A 69 3.10 5.08 12.60
N LYS A 70 3.17 3.86 12.11
CA LYS A 70 4.42 3.25 11.62
C LYS A 70 4.91 3.90 10.34
N PHE A 71 6.24 4.01 10.18
CA PHE A 71 6.89 4.53 8.98
C PHE A 71 6.42 3.83 7.69
N SER A 72 6.36 2.49 7.71
CA SER A 72 5.87 1.71 6.56
C SER A 72 4.43 2.04 6.17
N SER A 73 3.54 2.30 7.13
CA SER A 73 2.14 2.67 6.85
C SER A 73 2.04 4.08 6.24
N TRP A 74 2.85 5.01 6.74
CA TRP A 74 2.94 6.36 6.19
C TRP A 74 3.52 6.32 4.76
N LEU A 75 4.58 5.54 4.54
CA LEU A 75 5.20 5.35 3.24
C LEU A 75 4.22 4.76 2.20
N LEU A 76 3.46 3.73 2.58
CA LEU A 76 2.42 3.16 1.72
C LEU A 76 1.28 4.14 1.44
N THR A 77 0.96 5.03 2.37
CA THR A 77 -0.02 6.12 2.13
C THR A 77 0.51 7.11 1.09
N MET A 78 1.78 7.48 1.19
CA MET A 78 2.47 8.30 0.18
C MET A 78 2.47 7.61 -1.18
N THR A 79 2.83 6.34 -1.23
CA THR A 79 2.83 5.51 -2.45
C THR A 79 1.44 5.49 -3.09
N ARG A 80 0.40 5.21 -2.30
CA ARG A 80 -0.98 5.22 -2.78
C ARG A 80 -1.37 6.55 -3.41
N ASN A 81 -1.10 7.65 -2.73
CA ASN A 81 -1.46 8.97 -3.23
C ASN A 81 -0.70 9.29 -4.53
N THR A 82 0.58 8.96 -4.60
CA THR A 82 1.39 9.13 -5.82
C THR A 82 0.83 8.29 -6.97
N ALA A 83 0.52 7.01 -6.75
CA ALA A 83 -0.09 6.15 -7.77
C ALA A 83 -1.44 6.70 -8.26
N LEU A 84 -2.27 7.22 -7.36
CA LEU A 84 -3.55 7.83 -7.73
C LEU A 84 -3.37 9.10 -8.58
N ASP A 85 -2.35 9.89 -8.30
CA ASP A 85 -2.06 11.09 -9.09
C ASP A 85 -1.61 10.72 -10.50
N HIS A 86 -0.80 9.65 -10.65
CA HIS A 86 -0.44 9.11 -11.98
C HIS A 86 -1.67 8.59 -12.73
N LEU A 87 -2.52 7.78 -12.08
CA LEU A 87 -3.75 7.27 -12.69
C LEU A 87 -4.70 8.38 -13.12
N ARG A 88 -4.84 9.45 -12.34
CA ARG A 88 -5.67 10.61 -12.70
C ARG A 88 -5.10 11.38 -13.89
N LYS A 89 -3.79 11.58 -13.94
CA LYS A 89 -3.12 12.21 -15.10
C LYS A 89 -3.31 11.39 -16.39
N GLN A 90 -3.32 10.06 -16.26
CA GLN A 90 -3.55 9.17 -17.39
C GLN A 90 -5.02 9.15 -17.81
N SER A 91 -5.98 9.18 -16.88
CA SER A 91 -7.42 9.20 -17.16
C SER A 91 -7.93 10.55 -17.69
N SER A 92 -7.15 11.63 -17.61
CA SER A 92 -7.45 12.89 -18.29
C SER A 92 -7.14 12.83 -19.80
N LYS A 93 -6.54 11.75 -20.30
CA LYS A 93 -6.55 11.35 -21.70
C LYS A 93 -7.82 10.52 -21.94
N PRO A 94 -8.53 10.64 -23.10
CA PRO A 94 -9.86 10.06 -23.27
C PRO A 94 -9.91 8.56 -22.97
N ALA A 95 -10.90 8.22 -22.19
CA ALA A 95 -11.33 6.98 -21.58
C ALA A 95 -10.71 5.65 -22.06
N VAL A 96 -10.07 4.96 -21.12
CA VAL A 96 -10.13 3.49 -21.07
C VAL A 96 -11.08 3.13 -19.92
N GLU A 97 -12.19 2.49 -20.25
CA GLU A 97 -13.12 1.92 -19.27
C GLU A 97 -12.36 0.96 -18.35
N PHE A 98 -12.39 1.25 -17.05
CA PHE A 98 -11.91 0.30 -16.04
C PHE A 98 -12.93 -0.83 -15.92
N GLU A 99 -12.65 -1.98 -16.54
CA GLU A 99 -13.38 -3.21 -16.23
C GLU A 99 -13.24 -3.54 -14.73
N GLU A 100 -14.37 -3.86 -14.14
CA GLU A 100 -14.48 -4.35 -12.75
C GLU A 100 -13.82 -5.74 -12.66
N ARG A 101 -12.50 -5.79 -12.48
CA ARG A 101 -11.79 -7.04 -12.22
C ARG A 101 -11.51 -7.15 -10.73
N ASP A 102 -11.77 -8.35 -10.22
CA ASP A 102 -11.58 -8.73 -8.81
C ASP A 102 -10.06 -8.77 -8.48
N SER A 103 -9.46 -7.59 -8.30
CA SER A 103 -8.01 -7.38 -8.26
C SER A 103 -7.32 -8.02 -7.04
N LEU A 104 -8.11 -8.48 -6.05
CA LEU A 104 -7.57 -9.22 -4.89
C LEU A 104 -7.25 -10.69 -5.21
N ASN A 105 -7.84 -11.26 -6.27
CA ASN A 105 -7.65 -12.65 -6.66
C ASN A 105 -6.65 -12.84 -7.80
N GLU A 106 -6.30 -11.78 -8.54
CA GLU A 106 -5.32 -11.90 -9.62
C GLU A 106 -3.90 -11.91 -9.08
N THR A 107 -3.22 -13.01 -9.35
CA THR A 107 -1.79 -13.19 -9.13
C THR A 107 -1.01 -12.45 -10.20
N ALA A 108 -0.74 -11.17 -10.01
CA ALA A 108 0.36 -10.56 -10.73
C ALA A 108 1.66 -11.14 -10.12
N GLU A 109 2.23 -12.14 -10.79
CA GLU A 109 3.56 -12.64 -10.46
C GLU A 109 4.56 -11.52 -10.76
N THR A 110 5.14 -10.96 -9.69
CA THR A 110 6.32 -10.11 -9.85
C THR A 110 7.52 -11.01 -10.14
N PRO A 111 8.40 -10.66 -11.08
CA PRO A 111 9.51 -11.52 -11.52
C PRO A 111 10.59 -11.83 -10.47
N SER A 112 10.46 -11.37 -9.24
CA SER A 112 11.47 -11.46 -8.18
C SER A 112 10.95 -12.17 -6.94
N ASP A 113 10.44 -13.41 -7.08
CA ASP A 113 9.99 -14.19 -5.92
C ASP A 113 11.07 -15.14 -5.43
N LEU A 114 11.93 -14.68 -4.53
CA LEU A 114 12.65 -15.54 -3.60
C LEU A 114 11.64 -16.28 -2.71
N LEU A 115 11.92 -17.52 -2.33
CA LEU A 115 11.02 -18.41 -1.56
C LEU A 115 10.39 -17.73 -0.32
N GLU A 116 11.13 -16.91 0.41
CA GLU A 116 10.65 -16.14 1.56
C GLU A 116 9.56 -15.10 1.22
N GLU A 117 9.63 -14.49 0.03
CA GLU A 117 8.58 -13.57 -0.43
C GLU A 117 7.30 -14.30 -0.81
N LYS A 118 7.40 -15.51 -1.34
CA LYS A 118 6.22 -16.35 -1.66
C LYS A 118 5.45 -16.73 -0.40
N GLU A 119 6.15 -17.08 0.69
CA GLU A 119 5.51 -17.39 1.97
C GLU A 119 4.85 -16.16 2.60
N LYS A 120 5.51 -15.00 2.57
CA LYS A 120 4.94 -13.74 3.06
C LYS A 120 3.72 -13.30 2.24
N ASN A 121 3.78 -13.47 0.92
CA ASN A 121 2.66 -13.17 0.03
C ASN A 121 1.48 -14.12 0.27
N LEU A 122 1.74 -15.41 0.47
CA LEU A 122 0.73 -16.40 0.86
C LEU A 122 0.07 -16.05 2.19
N LEU A 123 0.84 -15.64 3.18
CA LEU A 123 0.36 -15.20 4.47
C LEU A 123 -0.61 -14.02 4.36
N VAL A 124 -0.23 -12.99 3.60
CA VAL A 124 -1.07 -11.82 3.35
C VAL A 124 -2.35 -12.23 2.63
N ARG A 125 -2.26 -13.05 1.58
CA ARG A 125 -3.44 -13.56 0.84
C ARG A 125 -4.40 -14.31 1.75
N ARG A 126 -3.92 -15.26 2.56
CA ARG A 126 -4.73 -16.01 3.52
C ARG A 126 -5.41 -15.07 4.52
N SER A 127 -4.68 -14.09 5.02
CA SER A 127 -5.22 -13.11 5.97
C SER A 127 -6.30 -12.23 5.34
N VAL A 128 -6.14 -11.83 4.07
CA VAL A 128 -7.17 -11.08 3.33
C VAL A 128 -8.39 -11.95 3.05
N GLN A 129 -8.21 -13.24 2.72
CA GLN A 129 -9.32 -14.17 2.50
C GLN A 129 -10.17 -14.40 3.75
N LYS A 130 -9.60 -14.27 4.94
CA LYS A 130 -10.32 -14.36 6.22
C LYS A 130 -11.19 -13.13 6.53
N LEU A 131 -10.98 -12.03 5.84
CA LEU A 131 -11.84 -10.86 5.96
C LEU A 131 -13.25 -11.17 5.44
N LYS A 132 -14.27 -10.61 6.09
CA LYS A 132 -15.65 -10.65 5.57
C LYS A 132 -15.72 -10.00 4.19
N LYS A 133 -16.63 -10.47 3.32
CA LYS A 133 -16.78 -9.97 1.96
C LYS A 133 -16.91 -8.44 1.89
N GLU A 134 -17.70 -7.85 2.80
CA GLU A 134 -17.89 -6.39 2.86
C GLU A 134 -16.60 -5.65 3.28
N GLN A 135 -15.77 -6.28 4.11
CA GLN A 135 -14.49 -5.70 4.51
C GLN A 135 -13.47 -5.74 3.38
N ARG A 136 -13.40 -6.85 2.65
CA ARG A 136 -12.56 -6.96 1.46
C ARG A 136 -12.95 -5.93 0.41
N HIS A 137 -14.24 -5.85 0.10
CA HIS A 137 -14.77 -4.92 -0.88
C HIS A 137 -14.42 -3.45 -0.53
N ILE A 138 -14.58 -3.05 0.72
CA ILE A 138 -14.29 -1.67 1.11
C ILE A 138 -12.79 -1.35 1.09
N ILE A 139 -11.93 -2.34 1.40
CA ILE A 139 -10.48 -2.22 1.25
C ILE A 139 -10.09 -2.10 -0.22
N GLU A 140 -10.73 -2.89 -1.09
CA GLU A 140 -10.56 -2.82 -2.54
C GLU A 140 -10.87 -1.41 -3.06
N LEU A 141 -12.06 -0.90 -2.77
CA LEU A 141 -12.47 0.44 -3.20
C LEU A 141 -11.51 1.53 -2.72
N PHE A 142 -11.05 1.43 -1.48
CA PHE A 142 -10.20 2.46 -0.88
C PHE A 142 -8.75 2.38 -1.34
N TYR A 143 -8.11 1.20 -1.24
CA TYR A 143 -6.67 1.06 -1.51
C TYR A 143 -6.34 0.82 -2.98
N PHE A 144 -7.14 0.04 -3.69
CA PHE A 144 -6.79 -0.38 -5.06
C PHE A 144 -7.54 0.39 -6.14
N GLN A 145 -8.81 0.76 -5.92
CA GLN A 145 -9.51 1.66 -6.84
C GLN A 145 -9.34 3.14 -6.48
N GLY A 146 -8.70 3.44 -5.37
CA GLY A 146 -8.32 4.79 -4.99
C GLY A 146 -9.45 5.75 -4.69
N LEU A 147 -10.64 5.22 -4.40
CA LEU A 147 -11.78 6.05 -4.11
C LEU A 147 -11.59 6.79 -2.77
N THR A 148 -12.05 8.04 -2.70
CA THR A 148 -12.15 8.77 -1.43
C THR A 148 -13.27 8.19 -0.57
N HIS A 149 -13.27 8.48 0.72
CA HIS A 149 -14.33 8.02 1.61
C HIS A 149 -15.72 8.49 1.17
N GLU A 150 -15.80 9.71 0.62
CA GLU A 150 -17.02 10.30 0.07
C GLU A 150 -17.49 9.51 -1.16
N LYS A 151 -16.59 9.26 -2.13
CA LYS A 151 -16.93 8.46 -3.31
C LYS A 151 -17.32 7.02 -2.96
N ILE A 152 -16.71 6.43 -1.93
CA ILE A 152 -17.13 5.10 -1.43
C ILE A 152 -18.54 5.21 -0.80
N SER A 153 -18.81 6.26 -0.03
CA SER A 153 -20.11 6.51 0.55
C SER A 153 -21.20 6.61 -0.54
N ASP A 154 -20.94 7.41 -1.57
CA ASP A 154 -21.85 7.58 -2.70
C ASP A 154 -22.08 6.27 -3.46
N ARG A 155 -21.00 5.53 -3.74
CA ARG A 155 -21.07 4.27 -4.51
C ARG A 155 -21.76 3.13 -3.75
N THR A 156 -21.56 3.07 -2.42
CA THR A 156 -22.08 1.98 -1.59
C THR A 156 -23.39 2.31 -0.89
N GLY A 157 -23.82 3.57 -0.90
CA GLY A 157 -24.97 4.06 -0.13
C GLY A 157 -24.75 4.07 1.39
N LEU A 158 -23.52 3.85 1.86
CA LEU A 158 -23.18 3.82 3.29
C LEU A 158 -22.86 5.21 3.80
N PRO A 159 -23.30 5.59 5.01
CA PRO A 159 -22.89 6.84 5.63
C PRO A 159 -21.36 6.95 5.73
N LEU A 160 -20.81 8.15 5.51
CA LEU A 160 -19.37 8.43 5.53
C LEU A 160 -18.66 7.93 6.81
N GLY A 161 -19.31 8.10 7.98
CA GLY A 161 -18.81 7.55 9.24
C GLY A 161 -18.71 6.04 9.26
N THR A 162 -19.67 5.37 8.63
CA THR A 162 -19.68 3.90 8.47
C THR A 162 -18.56 3.43 7.56
N VAL A 163 -18.31 4.12 6.44
CA VAL A 163 -17.19 3.84 5.54
C VAL A 163 -15.87 3.92 6.28
N LYS A 164 -15.59 5.03 6.97
CA LYS A 164 -14.38 5.21 7.79
C LYS A 164 -14.23 4.13 8.86
N GLY A 165 -15.32 3.80 9.55
CA GLY A 165 -15.35 2.76 10.58
C GLY A 165 -15.07 1.36 10.01
N ARG A 166 -15.66 1.01 8.86
CA ARG A 166 -15.44 -0.28 8.20
C ARG A 166 -14.01 -0.44 7.69
N ILE A 167 -13.39 0.59 7.12
CA ILE A 167 -11.99 0.56 6.70
C ILE A 167 -11.09 0.31 7.92
N ARG A 168 -11.30 1.05 9.02
CA ARG A 168 -10.53 0.89 10.26
C ARG A 168 -10.67 -0.52 10.83
N LEU A 169 -11.89 -1.06 10.85
CA LEU A 169 -12.17 -2.40 11.36
C LEU A 169 -11.55 -3.48 10.47
N ALA A 170 -11.64 -3.33 9.15
CA ALA A 170 -11.03 -4.25 8.20
C ALA A 170 -9.50 -4.31 8.37
N LEU A 171 -8.84 -3.16 8.52
CA LEU A 171 -7.40 -3.10 8.79
C LEU A 171 -7.03 -3.73 10.15
N LYS A 172 -7.86 -3.52 11.18
CA LYS A 172 -7.67 -4.16 12.49
C LYS A 172 -7.74 -5.69 12.38
N HIS A 173 -8.75 -6.22 11.70
CA HIS A 173 -8.90 -7.67 11.49
C HIS A 173 -7.76 -8.23 10.64
N LEU A 174 -7.37 -7.53 9.56
CA LEU A 174 -6.24 -7.94 8.75
C LEU A 174 -4.96 -8.06 9.57
N LYS A 175 -4.69 -7.07 10.43
CA LYS A 175 -3.54 -7.11 11.35
C LYS A 175 -3.60 -8.31 12.30
N SER A 176 -4.78 -8.61 12.88
CA SER A 176 -4.97 -9.78 13.76
C SER A 176 -4.69 -11.08 13.02
N HIS A 177 -5.28 -11.26 11.83
CA HIS A 177 -5.07 -12.46 11.01
C HIS A 177 -3.60 -12.64 10.59
N LEU A 178 -2.89 -11.57 10.28
CA LEU A 178 -1.46 -11.60 9.97
C LEU A 178 -0.62 -12.08 11.18
N HIS A 179 -0.97 -11.64 12.39
CA HIS A 179 -0.31 -12.12 13.60
C HIS A 179 -0.59 -13.60 13.89
N GLU A 180 -1.81 -14.04 13.72
CA GLU A 180 -2.22 -15.45 13.93
C GLU A 180 -1.53 -16.39 12.94
N GLU A 181 -1.43 -16.00 11.69
CA GLU A 181 -0.79 -16.80 10.64
C GLU A 181 0.74 -16.78 10.76
N GLY A 182 1.33 -15.62 11.09
CA GLY A 182 2.77 -15.50 11.30
C GLY A 182 3.26 -16.26 12.54
N GLY A 183 2.42 -16.39 13.58
CA GLY A 183 2.71 -17.20 14.76
C GLY A 183 2.66 -18.71 14.48
N LYS A 184 1.90 -19.16 13.49
CA LYS A 184 1.81 -20.58 13.08
C LYS A 184 2.95 -21.03 12.16
N ALA A 185 3.62 -20.08 11.49
CA ALA A 185 4.74 -20.39 10.60
C ALA A 185 6.08 -20.52 11.35
N ASN A 186 6.16 -20.11 12.63
CA ASN A 186 7.35 -20.13 13.45
C ASN A 186 7.27 -21.13 14.64
N GLY A 187 6.30 -22.07 14.59
CA GLY A 187 6.09 -23.09 15.63
C GLY A 187 6.21 -24.52 15.00
#